data_59251274ea6e0c7054f770e1528911c5
#
_entry.id   59251274ea6e0c7054f770e1528911c5
#
_cell.length_a   1.000
_cell.length_b   1.000
_cell.length_c   1.000
_cell.angle_alpha   90.00
_cell.angle_beta   90.00
_cell.angle_gamma   90.00
#
_symmetry.space_group_name_H-M   'P 1'
#
loop_
_entity.id
_entity.type
_entity.pdbx_description
1 polymer ?
#
loop_
_entity_poly.entity_id
_entity_poly.type
_entity_poly.pdbx_seq_one_letter_code
_entity_poly.pdbx_strand_id
1 'polypeptide(L)'
;EFRRVLFRSRIALFAGGWSVRDGNQFPDDSNVEHYPNVEGNPGMEEVGGYYVGRPKNWRDYYEIAEQQCAEIIGAPENPHQLDPDYGHIWKTVCGLNYNEYNENLFEVANGVGYSGDIGTLMGRAMDGGIGYGSRGFGGSYVCSNAYYFYSFSPTDTRRDYACYWPQYKKDSDAKRNREVMQTDIMNVKLGKWGFFWTSNAYRSIAQTATARTPTGINWIVMRYSDVLLMFAEARYMLGKGIDSNSEVANISARNALEQVRTRAFGAGSEEVNKYDADFFEAIVNERAWELGGEGIRKLDLVRWGLLDSKIEDMKKAMLYLLDGTHTIQIFDKTYEPTDFPVKVYYRYDKEGEFIDLSSANFYRNLADNPDTEVYSEANWFPRSYWNLAEGKESSLVD
;
A
#
# COMPACT_ATOMS: atom_id res chain seq x y z
N GLU A 1 3.57 27.85 -7.36
CA GLU A 1 4.75 27.31 -8.10
C GLU A 1 5.02 25.86 -7.69
N PHE A 2 5.04 25.52 -6.40
CA PHE A 2 5.26 24.16 -5.89
C PHE A 2 4.37 23.08 -6.52
N ARG A 3 3.07 23.34 -6.72
CA ARG A 3 2.15 22.34 -7.30
C ARG A 3 2.51 21.92 -8.73
N ARG A 4 3.12 22.80 -9.53
CA ARG A 4 3.57 22.47 -10.89
C ARG A 4 4.79 21.57 -10.86
N VAL A 5 5.70 21.81 -9.93
CA VAL A 5 6.95 21.08 -9.74
C VAL A 5 6.68 19.63 -9.34
N LEU A 6 5.70 19.40 -8.46
CA LEU A 6 5.27 18.07 -7.98
C LEU A 6 4.83 17.12 -9.09
N PHE A 7 3.87 17.54 -9.90
CA PHE A 7 3.37 16.70 -10.99
C PHE A 7 4.41 16.49 -12.08
N ARG A 8 5.29 17.46 -12.28
CA ARG A 8 6.35 17.36 -13.27
C ARG A 8 7.35 16.25 -12.93
N SER A 9 7.71 16.08 -11.66
CA SER A 9 8.60 14.99 -11.23
C SER A 9 7.99 13.61 -11.51
N ARG A 10 6.74 13.39 -11.12
CA ARG A 10 6.05 12.12 -11.37
C ARG A 10 5.87 11.86 -12.87
N ILE A 11 5.41 12.86 -13.63
CA ILE A 11 5.26 12.75 -15.08
C ILE A 11 6.59 12.40 -15.74
N ALA A 12 7.69 13.02 -15.30
CA ALA A 12 9.00 12.74 -15.84
C ALA A 12 9.44 11.29 -15.58
N LEU A 13 9.25 10.76 -14.35
CA LEU A 13 9.54 9.35 -14.08
C LEU A 13 8.72 8.40 -14.95
N PHE A 14 7.43 8.69 -15.17
CA PHE A 14 6.59 7.90 -16.06
C PHE A 14 7.04 8.01 -17.53
N ALA A 15 7.39 9.19 -17.98
CA ALA A 15 7.86 9.41 -19.35
C ALA A 15 9.19 8.70 -19.64
N GLY A 16 10.09 8.64 -18.65
CA GLY A 16 11.36 7.92 -18.74
C GLY A 16 11.27 6.42 -18.47
N GLY A 17 10.12 5.93 -18.00
CA GLY A 17 9.91 4.51 -17.68
C GLY A 17 9.44 3.64 -18.85
N TRP A 18 9.38 2.35 -18.60
CA TRP A 18 8.84 1.37 -19.56
C TRP A 18 7.33 1.53 -19.69
N SER A 19 6.82 1.36 -20.91
CA SER A 19 5.39 1.36 -21.19
C SER A 19 5.09 0.63 -22.49
N VAL A 20 3.82 0.21 -22.63
CA VAL A 20 3.33 -0.35 -23.90
C VAL A 20 3.28 0.77 -24.94
N ARG A 21 3.82 0.49 -26.12
CA ARG A 21 3.88 1.38 -27.28
C ARG A 21 3.15 0.75 -28.47
N ASP A 22 2.48 1.59 -29.24
CA ASP A 22 1.84 1.19 -30.49
C ASP A 22 2.82 1.37 -31.64
N GLY A 23 3.41 0.28 -32.14
CA GLY A 23 4.35 0.28 -33.26
C GLY A 23 3.72 0.72 -34.59
N ASN A 24 2.38 0.64 -34.72
CA ASN A 24 1.70 1.15 -35.91
C ASN A 24 1.60 2.67 -35.93
N GLN A 25 1.49 3.30 -34.75
CA GLN A 25 1.48 4.76 -34.61
C GLN A 25 2.89 5.35 -34.56
N PHE A 26 3.85 4.60 -34.07
CA PHE A 26 5.24 5.03 -33.89
C PHE A 26 6.20 4.04 -34.58
N PRO A 27 6.15 3.95 -35.93
CA PRO A 27 6.97 2.98 -36.68
C PRO A 27 8.47 3.34 -36.67
N ASP A 28 8.84 4.58 -36.37
CA ASP A 28 10.24 4.99 -36.24
C ASP A 28 10.74 4.73 -34.81
N ASP A 29 11.33 3.58 -34.66
CA ASP A 29 11.87 3.03 -33.42
C ASP A 29 13.25 3.61 -33.03
N SER A 30 13.77 4.55 -33.83
CA SER A 30 15.14 5.07 -33.66
C SER A 30 15.36 5.73 -32.28
N ASN A 31 14.32 6.27 -31.66
CA ASN A 31 14.36 6.95 -30.35
C ASN A 31 13.83 6.14 -29.19
N VAL A 32 13.48 4.86 -29.40
CA VAL A 32 12.95 3.99 -28.38
C VAL A 32 13.93 2.84 -28.11
N GLU A 33 14.11 2.51 -26.84
CA GLU A 33 14.78 1.32 -26.36
C GLU A 33 13.72 0.26 -26.08
N HIS A 34 13.84 -0.94 -26.70
CA HIS A 34 12.95 -2.06 -26.43
C HIS A 34 13.30 -2.72 -25.10
N TYR A 35 12.27 -3.19 -24.40
CA TYR A 35 12.50 -4.00 -23.20
C TYR A 35 13.23 -5.28 -23.59
N PRO A 36 14.31 -5.63 -22.88
CA PRO A 36 15.06 -6.84 -23.21
C PRO A 36 14.16 -8.09 -23.12
N ASN A 37 14.16 -8.89 -24.16
CA ASN A 37 13.56 -10.24 -24.09
C ASN A 37 14.32 -11.05 -23.05
N VAL A 38 13.66 -11.39 -21.96
CA VAL A 38 14.20 -12.31 -20.96
C VAL A 38 13.70 -13.70 -21.33
N GLU A 39 14.65 -14.65 -21.50
CA GLU A 39 14.33 -16.02 -21.80
C GLU A 39 13.31 -16.58 -20.78
N GLY A 40 12.18 -17.04 -21.26
CA GLY A 40 11.09 -17.56 -20.42
C GLY A 40 10.01 -16.54 -20.03
N ASN A 41 10.07 -15.29 -20.52
CA ASN A 41 9.02 -14.31 -20.33
C ASN A 41 8.36 -13.90 -21.67
N PRO A 42 7.38 -14.69 -22.17
CA PRO A 42 6.73 -14.42 -23.46
C PRO A 42 5.86 -13.15 -23.48
N GLY A 43 5.55 -12.57 -22.33
CA GLY A 43 4.76 -11.33 -22.22
C GLY A 43 5.46 -10.08 -22.74
N MET A 44 6.75 -10.16 -23.07
CA MET A 44 7.55 -9.06 -23.59
C MET A 44 7.70 -9.10 -25.13
N GLU A 45 7.14 -10.08 -25.79
CA GLU A 45 7.13 -10.16 -27.26
C GLU A 45 6.14 -9.17 -27.85
N GLU A 46 6.44 -8.71 -29.05
CA GLU A 46 5.54 -7.85 -29.82
C GLU A 46 4.24 -8.61 -30.14
N VAL A 47 3.11 -8.11 -29.65
CA VAL A 47 1.80 -8.71 -29.89
C VAL A 47 0.93 -7.71 -30.64
N GLY A 48 0.51 -8.06 -31.86
CA GLY A 48 -0.42 -7.26 -32.65
C GLY A 48 0.09 -5.86 -33.00
N GLY A 49 1.41 -5.68 -33.10
CA GLY A 49 2.03 -4.38 -33.37
C GLY A 49 2.31 -3.54 -32.12
N TYR A 50 2.06 -4.07 -30.91
CA TYR A 50 2.42 -3.42 -29.64
C TYR A 50 3.72 -4.02 -29.09
N TYR A 51 4.52 -3.17 -28.44
CA TYR A 51 5.75 -3.60 -27.78
C TYR A 51 5.96 -2.80 -26.49
N VAL A 52 6.81 -3.30 -25.61
CA VAL A 52 7.22 -2.57 -24.38
C VAL A 52 8.53 -1.85 -24.68
N GLY A 53 8.52 -0.53 -24.47
CA GLY A 53 9.68 0.32 -24.73
C GLY A 53 9.73 1.55 -23.83
N ARG A 54 10.92 2.17 -23.79
CA ARG A 54 11.13 3.48 -23.16
C ARG A 54 11.94 4.38 -24.09
N PRO A 55 11.91 5.72 -23.91
CA PRO A 55 12.73 6.60 -24.72
C PRO A 55 14.22 6.35 -24.44
N LYS A 56 15.07 6.40 -25.49
CA LYS A 56 16.52 6.23 -25.35
C LYS A 56 17.16 7.29 -24.45
N ASN A 57 16.59 8.49 -24.43
CA ASN A 57 16.99 9.58 -23.55
C ASN A 57 16.28 9.57 -22.19
N TRP A 58 15.88 8.40 -21.68
CA TRP A 58 15.19 8.26 -20.40
C TRP A 58 15.91 8.94 -19.22
N ARG A 59 17.24 9.06 -19.29
CA ARG A 59 18.03 9.75 -18.26
C ARG A 59 17.67 11.22 -18.13
N ASP A 60 17.36 11.92 -19.21
CA ASP A 60 16.95 13.32 -19.18
C ASP A 60 15.66 13.50 -18.36
N TYR A 61 14.73 12.55 -18.48
CA TYR A 61 13.50 12.55 -17.68
C TYR A 61 13.76 12.28 -16.19
N TYR A 62 14.70 11.37 -15.89
CA TYR A 62 15.10 11.12 -14.50
C TYR A 62 15.86 12.31 -13.89
N GLU A 63 16.64 13.06 -14.68
CA GLU A 63 17.24 14.31 -14.23
C GLU A 63 16.20 15.38 -13.91
N ILE A 64 15.18 15.52 -14.76
CA ILE A 64 14.03 16.41 -14.47
C ILE A 64 13.36 15.99 -13.17
N ALA A 65 13.12 14.70 -12.99
CA ALA A 65 12.45 14.19 -11.78
C ALA A 65 13.28 14.45 -10.52
N GLU A 66 14.58 14.15 -10.57
CA GLU A 66 15.51 14.39 -9.46
C GLU A 66 15.57 15.88 -9.09
N GLN A 67 15.76 16.75 -10.09
CA GLN A 67 15.83 18.19 -9.87
C GLN A 67 14.55 18.74 -9.24
N GLN A 68 13.39 18.36 -9.76
CA GLN A 68 12.10 18.85 -9.24
C GLN A 68 11.83 18.34 -7.81
N CYS A 69 12.17 17.09 -7.50
CA CYS A 69 12.08 16.59 -6.13
C CYS A 69 13.07 17.32 -5.21
N ALA A 70 14.32 17.55 -5.67
CA ALA A 70 15.33 18.26 -4.91
C ALA A 70 14.92 19.70 -4.58
N GLU A 71 14.31 20.42 -5.54
CA GLU A 71 13.77 21.76 -5.34
C GLU A 71 12.69 21.82 -4.27
N ILE A 72 11.85 20.78 -4.17
CA ILE A 72 10.82 20.69 -3.12
C ILE A 72 11.47 20.42 -1.77
N ILE A 73 12.36 19.42 -1.71
CA ILE A 73 12.99 18.97 -0.46
C ILE A 73 13.88 20.09 0.12
N GLY A 74 14.67 20.74 -0.73
CA GLY A 74 15.65 21.76 -0.34
C GLY A 74 15.11 23.18 -0.25
N ALA A 75 13.81 23.40 -0.46
CA ALA A 75 13.24 24.74 -0.40
C ALA A 75 13.42 25.35 1.00
N PRO A 76 13.95 26.59 1.12
CA PRO A 76 14.23 27.21 2.43
C PRO A 76 13.01 27.32 3.35
N GLU A 77 11.83 27.47 2.76
CA GLU A 77 10.55 27.56 3.48
C GLU A 77 9.63 26.39 3.07
N ASN A 78 10.21 25.18 3.02
CA ASN A 78 9.41 24.00 2.69
C ASN A 78 8.35 23.76 3.77
N PRO A 79 7.06 23.94 3.46
CA PRO A 79 6.00 23.72 4.44
C PRO A 79 5.67 22.23 4.60
N HIS A 80 6.25 21.37 3.77
CA HIS A 80 5.89 19.96 3.70
C HIS A 80 6.85 19.11 4.53
N GLN A 81 6.29 18.25 5.35
CA GLN A 81 7.02 17.34 6.22
C GLN A 81 6.33 15.98 6.24
N LEU A 82 7.05 14.94 6.61
CA LEU A 82 6.42 13.68 6.97
C LEU A 82 5.64 13.87 8.28
N ASP A 83 4.38 13.45 8.29
CA ASP A 83 3.63 13.32 9.54
C ASP A 83 4.32 12.26 10.41
N PRO A 84 4.68 12.57 11.65
CA PRO A 84 5.37 11.63 12.52
C PRO A 84 4.53 10.38 12.86
N ASP A 85 3.20 10.47 12.78
CA ASP A 85 2.29 9.34 12.90
C ASP A 85 1.62 9.03 11.56
N TYR A 86 1.99 7.88 10.96
CA TYR A 86 1.36 7.42 9.72
C TYR A 86 -0.17 7.32 9.82
N GLY A 87 -0.68 6.93 10.97
CA GLY A 87 -2.12 6.83 11.21
C GLY A 87 -2.83 8.18 11.24
N HIS A 88 -2.14 9.23 11.64
CA HIS A 88 -2.67 10.58 11.69
C HIS A 88 -3.04 11.13 10.30
N ILE A 89 -2.25 10.80 9.26
CA ILE A 89 -2.58 11.16 7.87
C ILE A 89 -4.00 10.70 7.50
N TRP A 90 -4.30 9.44 7.79
CA TRP A 90 -5.58 8.82 7.41
C TRP A 90 -6.74 9.29 8.28
N LYS A 91 -6.50 9.46 9.58
CA LYS A 91 -7.50 10.02 10.51
C LYS A 91 -7.85 11.44 10.13
N THR A 92 -6.86 12.23 9.73
CA THR A 92 -7.05 13.63 9.35
C THR A 92 -7.85 13.75 8.06
N VAL A 93 -7.48 13.02 6.99
CA VAL A 93 -8.21 13.09 5.71
C VAL A 93 -9.64 12.53 5.84
N CYS A 94 -9.83 11.44 6.58
CA CYS A 94 -11.17 10.89 6.82
C CYS A 94 -11.99 11.79 7.76
N GLY A 95 -11.35 12.45 8.71
CA GLY A 95 -11.98 13.44 9.60
C GLY A 95 -12.32 14.76 8.91
N LEU A 96 -11.92 14.93 7.64
CA LEU A 96 -12.06 16.18 6.88
C LEU A 96 -11.39 17.36 7.59
N ASN A 97 -10.28 17.09 8.24
CA ASN A 97 -9.46 18.04 8.95
C ASN A 97 -8.20 18.38 8.15
N TYR A 98 -7.64 19.53 8.48
CA TYR A 98 -6.34 19.94 7.95
C TYR A 98 -5.20 19.21 8.67
N ASN A 99 -4.22 18.72 7.91
CA ASN A 99 -3.01 18.14 8.44
C ASN A 99 -1.92 19.21 8.57
N GLU A 100 -1.52 19.52 9.80
CA GLU A 100 -0.54 20.58 10.10
C GLU A 100 0.87 20.31 9.56
N TYR A 101 1.20 19.06 9.26
CA TYR A 101 2.49 18.68 8.65
C TYR A 101 2.51 18.90 7.14
N ASN A 102 1.37 19.21 6.52
CA ASN A 102 1.23 19.37 5.06
C ASN A 102 1.81 18.18 4.26
N GLU A 103 1.74 16.96 4.79
CA GLU A 103 2.25 15.79 4.09
C GLU A 103 1.49 15.54 2.81
N ASN A 104 0.17 15.77 2.80
CA ASN A 104 -0.65 15.68 1.61
C ASN A 104 -0.42 16.90 0.72
N LEU A 105 0.28 16.71 -0.39
CA LEU A 105 0.63 17.78 -1.31
C LEU A 105 -0.50 18.11 -2.29
N PHE A 106 -1.27 17.09 -2.66
CA PHE A 106 -2.41 17.27 -3.54
C PHE A 106 -3.52 16.26 -3.23
N GLU A 107 -4.73 16.78 -3.07
CA GLU A 107 -5.93 16.00 -2.84
C GLU A 107 -7.03 16.41 -3.84
N VAL A 108 -7.79 15.41 -4.30
CA VAL A 108 -9.07 15.64 -4.99
C VAL A 108 -10.15 15.73 -3.93
N ALA A 109 -10.72 16.92 -3.79
CA ALA A 109 -11.75 17.20 -2.79
C ALA A 109 -13.11 16.60 -3.19
N ASN A 110 -13.78 16.02 -2.22
CA ASN A 110 -15.12 15.47 -2.34
C ASN A 110 -16.09 16.20 -1.40
N GLY A 111 -17.36 16.29 -1.78
CA GLY A 111 -18.41 16.91 -0.98
C GLY A 111 -19.15 15.89 -0.12
N VAL A 112 -19.21 16.13 1.20
CA VAL A 112 -20.01 15.29 2.12
C VAL A 112 -21.47 15.28 1.70
N GLY A 113 -22.06 14.11 1.60
CA GLY A 113 -23.43 13.94 1.13
C GLY A 113 -23.59 13.85 -0.39
N TYR A 114 -22.54 14.17 -1.17
CA TYR A 114 -22.59 14.22 -2.64
C TYR A 114 -21.65 13.27 -3.34
N SER A 115 -20.42 13.11 -2.84
CA SER A 115 -19.37 12.30 -3.47
C SER A 115 -18.41 11.70 -2.42
N GLY A 116 -17.45 10.90 -2.84
CA GLY A 116 -16.46 10.30 -1.97
C GLY A 116 -16.49 8.77 -2.01
N ASP A 117 -16.25 8.21 -3.21
CA ASP A 117 -16.25 6.76 -3.45
C ASP A 117 -15.26 6.01 -2.57
N ILE A 118 -14.11 6.60 -2.31
CA ILE A 118 -13.00 5.95 -1.62
C ILE A 118 -13.41 5.43 -0.24
N GLY A 119 -14.07 6.25 0.57
CA GLY A 119 -14.49 5.87 1.92
C GLY A 119 -15.62 4.83 1.94
N THR A 120 -16.42 4.77 0.87
CA THR A 120 -17.55 3.81 0.77
C THR A 120 -17.11 2.48 0.18
N LEU A 121 -16.25 2.49 -0.84
CA LEU A 121 -15.95 1.31 -1.64
C LEU A 121 -14.65 0.63 -1.27
N MET A 122 -13.70 1.34 -0.65
CA MET A 122 -12.34 0.85 -0.44
C MET A 122 -11.91 0.84 1.04
N GLY A 123 -12.60 1.57 1.91
CA GLY A 123 -12.20 1.72 3.31
C GLY A 123 -12.50 0.50 4.18
N ARG A 124 -12.27 0.67 5.49
CA ARG A 124 -12.56 -0.34 6.51
C ARG A 124 -14.01 -0.79 6.43
N ALA A 125 -14.22 -2.09 6.37
CA ALA A 125 -15.55 -2.67 6.20
C ALA A 125 -16.43 -2.49 7.44
N MET A 126 -17.69 -2.11 7.21
CA MET A 126 -18.75 -2.12 8.24
C MET A 126 -20.10 -2.47 7.62
N ASP A 127 -20.87 -3.29 8.31
CA ASP A 127 -22.19 -3.65 7.87
C ASP A 127 -23.19 -2.50 8.05
N GLY A 128 -24.17 -2.43 7.16
CA GLY A 128 -25.29 -1.50 7.31
C GLY A 128 -26.20 -1.88 8.47
N GLY A 129 -26.89 -0.89 9.03
CA GLY A 129 -27.87 -1.11 10.10
C GLY A 129 -27.32 -1.23 11.50
N ILE A 130 -26.04 -1.07 11.72
CA ILE A 130 -25.39 -1.02 13.02
C ILE A 130 -24.86 0.40 13.28
N GLY A 131 -24.67 0.80 14.52
CA GLY A 131 -24.32 2.12 15.09
C GLY A 131 -23.76 3.28 14.22
N TYR A 132 -23.28 2.99 13.00
CA TYR A 132 -22.79 3.94 12.04
C TYR A 132 -23.73 4.19 10.85
N GLY A 133 -24.98 3.74 10.92
CA GLY A 133 -26.04 4.01 9.96
C GLY A 133 -26.61 2.79 9.26
N SER A 134 -27.59 3.02 8.39
CA SER A 134 -28.27 1.96 7.64
C SER A 134 -27.48 1.46 6.42
N ARG A 135 -26.39 2.11 6.07
CA ARG A 135 -25.53 1.75 4.94
C ARG A 135 -24.31 0.96 5.39
N GLY A 136 -23.90 -0.02 4.59
CA GLY A 136 -22.58 -0.59 4.68
C GLY A 136 -21.52 0.33 4.05
N PHE A 137 -20.33 0.33 4.61
CA PHE A 137 -19.17 1.06 4.11
C PHE A 137 -17.97 0.12 4.03
N GLY A 138 -16.98 0.47 3.22
CA GLY A 138 -15.81 -0.36 3.04
C GLY A 138 -16.12 -1.59 2.18
N GLY A 139 -16.37 -1.37 0.90
CA GLY A 139 -16.68 -2.42 -0.06
C GLY A 139 -15.54 -3.39 -0.33
N SER A 140 -15.82 -4.35 -1.21
CA SER A 140 -14.87 -5.39 -1.65
C SER A 140 -14.23 -5.07 -2.99
N TYR A 141 -14.37 -3.85 -3.49
CA TYR A 141 -13.93 -3.50 -4.85
C TYR A 141 -12.41 -3.38 -4.98
N VAL A 142 -11.75 -2.95 -3.93
CA VAL A 142 -10.28 -2.95 -3.86
C VAL A 142 -9.87 -3.50 -2.51
N CYS A 143 -9.19 -4.63 -2.56
CA CYS A 143 -8.68 -5.33 -1.39
C CYS A 143 -7.20 -5.64 -1.60
N SER A 144 -6.49 -5.82 -0.54
CA SER A 144 -5.20 -6.48 -0.52
C SER A 144 -5.40 -7.98 -0.20
N ASN A 145 -4.29 -8.69 -0.08
CA ASN A 145 -4.26 -10.11 0.26
C ASN A 145 -3.21 -10.40 1.34
N ALA A 146 -3.16 -11.65 1.79
CA ALA A 146 -2.20 -12.05 2.81
C ALA A 146 -0.74 -11.88 2.37
N TYR A 147 -0.42 -12.05 1.08
CA TYR A 147 0.92 -11.79 0.55
C TYR A 147 1.39 -10.37 0.88
N TYR A 148 0.53 -9.38 0.65
CA TYR A 148 0.86 -7.99 0.96
C TYR A 148 0.92 -7.74 2.46
N PHE A 149 0.03 -8.34 3.26
CA PHE A 149 0.08 -8.22 4.72
C PHE A 149 1.39 -8.77 5.29
N TYR A 150 1.78 -9.98 4.90
CA TYR A 150 3.01 -10.61 5.38
C TYR A 150 4.29 -10.04 4.76
N SER A 151 4.20 -9.17 3.77
CA SER A 151 5.36 -8.43 3.29
C SER A 151 5.87 -7.40 4.30
N PHE A 152 5.01 -6.89 5.19
CA PHE A 152 5.42 -5.96 6.25
C PHE A 152 6.24 -6.65 7.34
N SER A 153 7.17 -5.91 7.95
CA SER A 153 7.74 -6.33 9.24
C SER A 153 6.65 -6.29 10.32
N PRO A 154 6.68 -7.20 11.30
CA PRO A 154 5.73 -7.16 12.43
C PRO A 154 5.72 -5.84 13.20
N THR A 155 6.82 -5.08 13.16
CA THR A 155 6.98 -3.79 13.83
C THR A 155 6.67 -2.58 12.95
N ASP A 156 6.33 -2.80 11.67
CA ASP A 156 5.98 -1.70 10.76
C ASP A 156 4.60 -1.11 11.12
N THR A 157 4.60 0.12 11.58
CA THR A 157 3.37 0.81 12.02
C THR A 157 2.36 1.04 10.89
N ARG A 158 2.77 0.95 9.63
CA ARG A 158 1.93 1.15 8.44
C ARG A 158 1.07 -0.07 8.12
N ARG A 159 1.48 -1.27 8.56
CA ARG A 159 0.83 -2.54 8.24
C ARG A 159 -0.67 -2.50 8.50
N ASP A 160 -1.06 -2.08 9.68
CA ASP A 160 -2.45 -2.13 10.13
C ASP A 160 -3.33 -1.01 9.52
N TYR A 161 -2.71 -0.04 8.84
CA TYR A 161 -3.41 0.94 8.00
C TYR A 161 -3.47 0.53 6.53
N ALA A 162 -2.42 -0.10 6.02
CA ALA A 162 -2.42 -0.62 4.66
C ALA A 162 -3.28 -1.87 4.51
N CYS A 163 -3.30 -2.72 5.54
CA CYS A 163 -4.04 -3.97 5.60
C CYS A 163 -4.88 -4.01 6.88
N TYR A 164 -6.19 -4.15 6.75
CA TYR A 164 -7.10 -4.16 7.87
C TYR A 164 -8.00 -5.39 7.85
N TRP A 165 -7.80 -6.29 8.80
CA TRP A 165 -8.54 -7.54 8.89
C TRP A 165 -9.94 -7.40 9.50
N PRO A 166 -10.15 -6.61 10.58
CA PRO A 166 -11.43 -6.55 11.23
C PRO A 166 -12.54 -5.94 10.36
N GLN A 167 -13.74 -6.42 10.58
CA GLN A 167 -14.97 -5.84 10.06
C GLN A 167 -15.87 -5.43 11.23
N TYR A 168 -16.43 -4.24 11.20
CA TYR A 168 -17.40 -3.80 12.19
C TYR A 168 -18.78 -4.34 11.83
N LYS A 169 -19.34 -5.17 12.68
CA LYS A 169 -20.65 -5.78 12.45
C LYS A 169 -21.35 -6.16 13.75
N LYS A 170 -22.60 -6.62 13.62
CA LYS A 170 -23.31 -7.20 14.74
C LYS A 170 -22.67 -8.54 15.10
N ASP A 171 -22.12 -8.60 16.31
CA ASP A 171 -21.63 -9.84 16.90
C ASP A 171 -22.76 -10.51 17.70
N SER A 172 -23.28 -11.62 17.16
CA SER A 172 -24.36 -12.38 17.77
C SER A 172 -23.94 -13.01 19.11
N ASP A 173 -22.68 -13.41 19.22
CA ASP A 173 -22.18 -14.08 20.42
C ASP A 173 -21.99 -13.09 21.56
N ALA A 174 -21.43 -11.92 21.25
CA ALA A 174 -21.29 -10.83 22.22
C ALA A 174 -22.60 -10.02 22.41
N LYS A 175 -23.63 -10.27 21.61
CA LYS A 175 -24.93 -9.56 21.63
C LYS A 175 -24.80 -8.04 21.50
N ARG A 176 -23.78 -7.56 20.79
CA ARG A 176 -23.48 -6.13 20.59
C ARG A 176 -22.84 -5.89 19.23
N ASN A 177 -22.81 -4.64 18.82
CA ASN A 177 -22.05 -4.23 17.65
C ASN A 177 -20.58 -4.04 18.04
N ARG A 178 -19.67 -4.65 17.30
CA ARG A 178 -18.22 -4.53 17.48
C ARG A 178 -17.46 -5.01 16.26
N GLU A 179 -16.16 -4.79 16.28
CA GLU A 179 -15.29 -5.43 15.30
C GLU A 179 -15.22 -6.95 15.50
N VAL A 180 -15.19 -7.65 14.39
CA VAL A 180 -15.00 -9.11 14.33
C VAL A 180 -13.84 -9.39 13.40
N MET A 181 -12.89 -10.21 13.84
CA MET A 181 -11.74 -10.60 13.04
C MET A 181 -12.20 -11.37 11.80
N GLN A 182 -11.78 -10.93 10.63
CA GLN A 182 -11.97 -11.64 9.37
C GLN A 182 -10.71 -12.44 9.06
N THR A 183 -10.87 -13.56 8.36
CA THR A 183 -9.80 -14.50 8.08
C THR A 183 -9.71 -14.87 6.59
N ASP A 184 -10.38 -14.10 5.72
CA ASP A 184 -10.30 -14.29 4.28
C ASP A 184 -8.99 -13.68 3.75
N ILE A 185 -8.02 -14.56 3.47
CA ILE A 185 -6.67 -14.17 3.03
C ILE A 185 -6.61 -13.46 1.68
N MET A 186 -7.69 -13.56 0.89
CA MET A 186 -7.81 -12.90 -0.41
C MET A 186 -8.55 -11.56 -0.34
N ASN A 187 -9.05 -11.18 0.83
CA ASN A 187 -9.97 -10.06 0.98
C ASN A 187 -9.63 -9.20 2.20
N VAL A 188 -8.35 -8.83 2.31
CA VAL A 188 -7.87 -7.94 3.37
C VAL A 188 -8.22 -6.51 2.99
N LYS A 189 -8.94 -5.80 3.85
CA LYS A 189 -9.41 -4.46 3.55
C LYS A 189 -8.27 -3.43 3.64
N LEU A 190 -8.42 -2.33 2.90
CA LEU A 190 -7.55 -1.18 3.06
C LEU A 190 -7.96 -0.38 4.29
N GLY A 191 -7.08 -0.25 5.26
CA GLY A 191 -7.35 0.46 6.51
C GLY A 191 -7.20 1.98 6.42
N LYS A 192 -6.59 2.50 5.34
CA LYS A 192 -6.27 3.92 5.17
C LYS A 192 -7.50 4.83 5.18
N TRP A 193 -8.61 4.40 4.60
CA TRP A 193 -9.83 5.19 4.51
C TRP A 193 -10.91 4.62 5.43
N GLY A 194 -10.90 5.05 6.69
CA GLY A 194 -11.82 4.57 7.71
C GLY A 194 -12.98 5.53 7.95
N PHE A 195 -14.20 5.12 7.60
CA PHE A 195 -15.41 5.90 7.89
C PHE A 195 -15.57 6.19 9.40
N PHE A 196 -15.00 5.36 10.25
CA PHE A 196 -14.97 5.53 11.70
C PHE A 196 -14.29 6.83 12.16
N TRP A 197 -13.38 7.39 11.35
CA TRP A 197 -12.64 8.61 11.71
C TRP A 197 -13.37 9.88 11.31
N THR A 198 -14.53 9.77 10.62
CA THR A 198 -15.38 10.91 10.35
C THR A 198 -16.09 11.39 11.62
N SER A 199 -16.37 12.67 11.73
CA SER A 199 -17.17 13.20 12.84
C SER A 199 -18.63 12.70 12.79
N ASN A 200 -19.32 12.71 13.93
CA ASN A 200 -20.74 12.36 14.00
C ASN A 200 -21.60 13.22 13.08
N ALA A 201 -21.29 14.52 12.95
CA ALA A 201 -22.00 15.42 12.06
C ALA A 201 -21.89 14.97 10.60
N TYR A 202 -20.67 14.67 10.13
CA TYR A 202 -20.44 14.18 8.77
C TYR A 202 -21.04 12.81 8.52
N ARG A 203 -20.95 11.89 9.49
CA ARG A 203 -21.59 10.58 9.41
C ARG A 203 -23.11 10.70 9.21
N SER A 204 -23.78 11.58 9.96
CA SER A 204 -25.22 11.82 9.83
C SER A 204 -25.58 12.30 8.43
N ILE A 205 -24.81 13.23 7.85
CA ILE A 205 -25.03 13.70 6.48
C ILE A 205 -24.84 12.56 5.48
N ALA A 206 -23.75 11.80 5.59
CA ALA A 206 -23.47 10.68 4.69
C ALA A 206 -24.54 9.58 4.75
N GLN A 207 -25.08 9.32 5.94
CA GLN A 207 -26.11 8.29 6.14
C GLN A 207 -27.46 8.66 5.57
N THR A 208 -27.83 9.93 5.61
CA THR A 208 -29.12 10.43 5.14
C THR A 208 -29.10 10.86 3.67
N ALA A 209 -27.90 11.02 3.08
CA ALA A 209 -27.73 11.43 1.69
C ALA A 209 -28.34 10.42 0.70
N THR A 210 -28.87 10.92 -0.40
CA THR A 210 -29.38 10.09 -1.52
C THR A 210 -28.26 9.62 -2.45
N ALA A 211 -27.11 10.29 -2.44
CA ALA A 211 -25.96 9.89 -3.22
C ALA A 211 -25.47 8.48 -2.87
N ARG A 212 -24.96 7.76 -3.86
CA ARG A 212 -24.48 6.39 -3.69
C ARG A 212 -23.22 6.32 -2.79
N THR A 213 -22.35 7.30 -2.91
CA THR A 213 -21.03 7.34 -2.25
C THR A 213 -20.82 8.70 -1.58
N PRO A 214 -21.46 8.95 -0.43
CA PRO A 214 -21.62 10.31 0.10
C PRO A 214 -20.61 10.70 1.18
N THR A 215 -19.47 9.98 1.32
CA THR A 215 -18.59 10.14 2.50
C THR A 215 -17.85 11.47 2.56
N GLY A 216 -17.62 12.12 1.42
CA GLY A 216 -16.84 13.35 1.35
C GLY A 216 -15.34 13.18 1.60
N ILE A 217 -14.86 11.94 1.76
CA ILE A 217 -13.44 11.67 2.01
C ILE A 217 -12.65 11.97 0.73
N ASN A 218 -11.62 12.80 0.86
CA ASN A 218 -10.77 13.19 -0.25
C ASN A 218 -9.90 12.04 -0.74
N TRP A 219 -9.56 12.07 -2.03
CA TRP A 219 -8.54 11.21 -2.61
C TRP A 219 -7.18 11.90 -2.55
N ILE A 220 -6.24 11.31 -1.85
CA ILE A 220 -4.84 11.77 -1.82
C ILE A 220 -4.15 11.32 -3.10
N VAL A 221 -3.68 12.27 -3.90
CA VAL A 221 -2.98 11.98 -5.17
C VAL A 221 -1.47 11.93 -4.97
N MET A 222 -0.93 12.77 -4.09
CA MET A 222 0.51 12.86 -3.85
C MET A 222 0.79 13.29 -2.41
N ARG A 223 1.79 12.64 -1.80
CA ARG A 223 2.29 12.94 -0.45
C ARG A 223 3.78 13.27 -0.47
N TYR A 224 4.27 13.90 0.59
CA TYR A 224 5.69 14.24 0.72
C TYR A 224 6.60 12.99 0.75
N SER A 225 6.14 11.89 1.32
CA SER A 225 6.84 10.60 1.25
C SER A 225 7.07 10.12 -0.19
N ASP A 226 6.12 10.34 -1.10
CA ASP A 226 6.31 10.00 -2.51
C ASP A 226 7.41 10.85 -3.16
N VAL A 227 7.52 12.13 -2.80
CA VAL A 227 8.62 13.01 -3.29
C VAL A 227 9.97 12.49 -2.82
N LEU A 228 10.11 12.11 -1.55
CA LEU A 228 11.34 11.53 -1.02
C LEU A 228 11.74 10.24 -1.74
N LEU A 229 10.77 9.34 -1.98
CA LEU A 229 11.03 8.07 -2.66
C LEU A 229 11.30 8.25 -4.16
N MET A 230 10.64 9.19 -4.84
CA MET A 230 10.97 9.56 -6.24
C MET A 230 12.35 10.16 -6.36
N PHE A 231 12.76 10.99 -5.41
CA PHE A 231 14.12 11.56 -5.34
C PHE A 231 15.17 10.47 -5.17
N ALA A 232 14.95 9.55 -4.22
CA ALA A 232 15.87 8.44 -3.98
C ALA A 232 16.05 7.56 -5.22
N GLU A 233 14.94 7.22 -5.88
CA GLU A 233 14.93 6.45 -7.11
C GLU A 233 15.68 7.16 -8.24
N ALA A 234 15.36 8.43 -8.49
CA ALA A 234 15.97 9.18 -9.59
C ALA A 234 17.48 9.29 -9.42
N ARG A 235 17.98 9.57 -8.22
CA ARG A 235 19.42 9.63 -7.93
C ARG A 235 20.11 8.29 -8.14
N TYR A 236 19.48 7.19 -7.69
CA TYR A 236 20.00 5.85 -7.91
C TYR A 236 20.12 5.52 -9.40
N MET A 237 19.05 5.72 -10.17
CA MET A 237 19.00 5.42 -11.59
C MET A 237 19.97 6.26 -12.41
N LEU A 238 20.27 7.47 -11.97
CA LEU A 238 21.26 8.36 -12.58
C LEU A 238 22.70 8.01 -12.20
N GLY A 239 22.92 7.14 -11.24
CA GLY A 239 24.25 6.77 -10.75
C GLY A 239 24.94 7.89 -9.95
N LYS A 240 24.16 8.78 -9.32
CA LYS A 240 24.68 9.93 -8.54
C LYS A 240 25.22 9.56 -7.15
N GLY A 241 25.32 8.25 -6.84
CA GLY A 241 25.76 7.75 -5.54
C GLY A 241 24.68 7.86 -4.47
N ILE A 242 24.37 6.73 -3.82
CA ILE A 242 23.27 6.67 -2.84
C ILE A 242 23.56 7.46 -1.57
N ASP A 243 24.82 7.64 -1.21
CA ASP A 243 25.28 8.35 -0.02
C ASP A 243 25.71 9.82 -0.28
N SER A 244 25.77 10.20 -1.55
CA SER A 244 26.16 11.56 -1.93
C SER A 244 24.98 12.51 -1.81
N ASN A 245 25.16 13.62 -1.10
CA ASN A 245 24.13 14.64 -0.98
C ASN A 245 23.90 15.36 -2.33
N SER A 246 22.65 15.69 -2.60
CA SER A 246 22.28 16.66 -3.61
C SER A 246 22.66 18.08 -3.14
N GLU A 247 23.23 18.89 -4.01
CA GLU A 247 23.51 20.29 -3.69
C GLU A 247 22.23 21.10 -3.42
N VAL A 248 21.13 20.74 -4.09
CA VAL A 248 19.84 21.43 -3.96
C VAL A 248 19.04 20.91 -2.76
N ALA A 249 18.88 19.59 -2.63
CA ALA A 249 18.10 18.98 -1.56
C ALA A 249 18.86 18.93 -0.22
N ASN A 250 20.18 19.01 -0.25
CA ASN A 250 21.08 18.83 0.89
C ASN A 250 20.92 17.49 1.63
N ILE A 251 20.36 16.49 0.96
CA ILE A 251 20.26 15.11 1.44
C ILE A 251 20.68 14.13 0.35
N SER A 252 21.00 12.90 0.74
CA SER A 252 21.34 11.80 -0.15
C SER A 252 20.08 10.96 -0.50
N ALA A 253 20.21 10.06 -1.48
CA ALA A 253 19.17 9.08 -1.79
C ALA A 253 18.85 8.19 -0.59
N ARG A 254 19.90 7.75 0.12
CA ARG A 254 19.77 6.96 1.35
C ARG A 254 19.00 7.72 2.42
N ASN A 255 19.37 8.97 2.68
CA ASN A 255 18.66 9.77 3.68
C ASN A 255 17.18 9.97 3.35
N ALA A 256 16.84 10.12 2.07
CA ALA A 256 15.44 10.25 1.66
C ALA A 256 14.63 8.96 1.93
N LEU A 257 15.20 7.79 1.61
CA LEU A 257 14.59 6.49 1.91
C LEU A 257 14.45 6.29 3.43
N GLU A 258 15.50 6.53 4.19
CA GLU A 258 15.55 6.29 5.63
C GLU A 258 14.66 7.25 6.42
N GLN A 259 14.36 8.45 5.96
CA GLN A 259 13.36 9.31 6.58
C GLN A 259 11.97 8.64 6.58
N VAL A 260 11.57 8.04 5.46
CA VAL A 260 10.29 7.31 5.37
C VAL A 260 10.29 6.09 6.29
N ARG A 261 11.38 5.33 6.30
CA ARG A 261 11.54 4.16 7.18
C ARG A 261 11.60 4.53 8.65
N THR A 262 12.27 5.62 9.00
CA THR A 262 12.32 6.13 10.39
C THR A 262 10.93 6.45 10.92
N ARG A 263 10.05 7.04 10.09
CA ARG A 263 8.67 7.27 10.47
C ARG A 263 7.92 5.95 10.72
N ALA A 264 8.19 4.91 9.91
CA ALA A 264 7.52 3.62 10.00
C ALA A 264 7.96 2.78 11.22
N PHE A 265 9.24 2.84 11.56
CA PHE A 265 9.85 1.96 12.58
C PHE A 265 10.30 2.66 13.86
N GLY A 266 10.32 3.97 13.87
CA GLY A 266 10.86 4.78 14.95
C GLY A 266 12.36 5.04 14.81
N ALA A 267 12.81 6.18 15.35
CA ALA A 267 14.21 6.56 15.36
C ALA A 267 15.05 5.57 16.18
N GLY A 268 16.19 5.14 15.62
CA GLY A 268 17.09 4.17 16.26
C GLY A 268 16.69 2.70 16.11
N SER A 269 15.60 2.40 15.42
CA SER A 269 15.25 1.04 15.07
C SER A 269 16.25 0.47 14.05
N GLU A 270 16.72 -0.78 14.28
CA GLU A 270 17.57 -1.49 13.32
C GLU A 270 16.86 -1.73 11.97
N GLU A 271 15.55 -1.80 11.98
CA GLU A 271 14.74 -1.97 10.77
C GLU A 271 14.90 -0.80 9.78
N VAL A 272 15.27 0.39 10.23
CA VAL A 272 15.46 1.56 9.35
C VAL A 272 16.51 1.28 8.28
N ASN A 273 17.63 0.66 8.67
CA ASN A 273 18.77 0.37 7.78
C ASN A 273 18.78 -1.08 7.29
N LYS A 274 17.82 -1.89 7.72
CA LYS A 274 17.71 -3.28 7.31
C LYS A 274 16.97 -3.38 5.98
N TYR A 275 17.74 -3.26 4.91
CA TYR A 275 17.29 -3.52 3.55
C TYR A 275 18.46 -4.15 2.78
N ASP A 276 18.11 -4.92 1.75
CA ASP A 276 19.06 -5.68 0.97
C ASP A 276 20.15 -4.80 0.32
N ALA A 277 21.22 -5.44 -0.12
CA ALA A 277 22.35 -4.78 -0.80
C ALA A 277 21.88 -4.06 -2.10
N ASP A 278 20.74 -4.45 -2.66
CA ASP A 278 20.12 -3.76 -3.80
C ASP A 278 19.24 -2.61 -3.34
N PHE A 279 19.77 -1.41 -3.45
CA PHE A 279 19.09 -0.18 -3.08
C PHE A 279 17.83 0.09 -3.92
N PHE A 280 17.81 -0.37 -5.19
CA PHE A 280 16.62 -0.21 -6.03
C PHE A 280 15.48 -1.09 -5.56
N GLU A 281 15.76 -2.36 -5.24
CA GLU A 281 14.74 -3.26 -4.68
C GLU A 281 14.22 -2.74 -3.34
N ALA A 282 15.08 -2.11 -2.52
CA ALA A 282 14.64 -1.44 -1.30
C ALA A 282 13.62 -0.33 -1.59
N ILE A 283 13.84 0.50 -2.61
CA ILE A 283 12.88 1.52 -3.04
C ILE A 283 11.59 0.88 -3.56
N VAL A 284 11.69 -0.17 -4.37
CA VAL A 284 10.54 -0.92 -4.92
C VAL A 284 9.66 -1.43 -3.79
N ASN A 285 10.25 -2.01 -2.75
CA ASN A 285 9.54 -2.54 -1.59
C ASN A 285 9.00 -1.41 -0.70
N GLU A 286 9.79 -0.38 -0.43
CA GLU A 286 9.37 0.75 0.40
C GLU A 286 8.16 1.48 -0.21
N ARG A 287 8.15 1.70 -1.52
CA ARG A 287 7.00 2.29 -2.19
C ARG A 287 5.75 1.41 -2.12
N ALA A 288 5.89 0.08 -2.08
CA ALA A 288 4.77 -0.82 -1.85
C ALA A 288 4.17 -0.63 -0.46
N TRP A 289 5.00 -0.60 0.59
CA TRP A 289 4.55 -0.44 1.97
C TRP A 289 3.98 0.95 2.24
N GLU A 290 4.64 1.97 1.75
CA GLU A 290 4.29 3.37 1.98
C GLU A 290 3.03 3.78 1.21
N LEU A 291 2.95 3.47 -0.08
CA LEU A 291 1.94 3.97 -1.01
C LEU A 291 0.89 2.90 -1.39
N GLY A 292 0.93 1.72 -0.78
CA GLY A 292 -0.03 0.67 -1.04
C GLY A 292 -1.48 1.11 -0.82
N GLY A 293 -2.35 0.78 -1.76
CA GLY A 293 -3.75 1.20 -1.75
C GLY A 293 -4.01 2.62 -2.27
N GLU A 294 -2.96 3.40 -2.63
CA GLU A 294 -3.10 4.77 -3.14
C GLU A 294 -3.14 4.85 -4.67
N GLY A 295 -3.29 3.71 -5.36
CA GLY A 295 -3.49 3.65 -6.81
C GLY A 295 -2.23 3.78 -7.65
N ILE A 296 -1.03 3.84 -7.05
CA ILE A 296 0.22 4.07 -7.77
C ILE A 296 1.01 2.78 -8.08
N ARG A 297 0.85 1.71 -7.27
CA ARG A 297 1.70 0.52 -7.33
C ARG A 297 1.78 -0.12 -8.72
N LYS A 298 0.64 -0.36 -9.37
CA LYS A 298 0.62 -0.96 -10.72
C LYS A 298 1.43 -0.12 -11.72
N LEU A 299 1.28 1.19 -11.64
CA LEU A 299 1.94 2.12 -12.55
C LEU A 299 3.47 2.12 -12.31
N ASP A 300 3.90 2.08 -11.06
CA ASP A 300 5.32 1.93 -10.70
C ASP A 300 5.90 0.62 -11.26
N LEU A 301 5.22 -0.50 -11.05
CA LEU A 301 5.66 -1.80 -11.57
C LEU A 301 5.74 -1.82 -13.11
N VAL A 302 4.80 -1.18 -13.79
CA VAL A 302 4.84 -1.04 -15.26
C VAL A 302 6.08 -0.25 -15.70
N ARG A 303 6.29 0.95 -15.14
CA ARG A 303 7.41 1.81 -15.56
C ARG A 303 8.80 1.26 -15.22
N TRP A 304 8.88 0.35 -14.26
CA TRP A 304 10.10 -0.39 -13.92
C TRP A 304 10.28 -1.68 -14.72
N GLY A 305 9.26 -2.14 -15.45
CA GLY A 305 9.26 -3.43 -16.14
C GLY A 305 9.12 -4.63 -15.19
N LEU A 306 8.57 -4.42 -14.00
CA LEU A 306 8.49 -5.43 -12.93
C LEU A 306 7.08 -6.02 -12.74
N LEU A 307 6.08 -5.57 -13.52
CA LEU A 307 4.69 -5.96 -13.25
C LEU A 307 4.49 -7.48 -13.31
N ASP A 308 4.99 -8.11 -14.35
CA ASP A 308 4.82 -9.54 -14.57
C ASP A 308 5.52 -10.38 -13.49
N SER A 309 6.82 -10.13 -13.26
CA SER A 309 7.58 -10.87 -12.26
C SER A 309 6.99 -10.74 -10.84
N LYS A 310 6.58 -9.55 -10.44
CA LYS A 310 5.99 -9.33 -9.11
C LYS A 310 4.58 -9.94 -8.97
N ILE A 311 3.82 -10.07 -10.07
CA ILE A 311 2.54 -10.81 -10.07
C ILE A 311 2.81 -12.31 -9.92
N GLU A 312 3.78 -12.87 -10.65
CA GLU A 312 4.12 -14.28 -10.54
C GLU A 312 4.68 -14.64 -9.16
N ASP A 313 5.54 -13.79 -8.57
CA ASP A 313 5.99 -13.94 -7.18
C ASP A 313 4.81 -14.01 -6.21
N MET A 314 3.85 -13.09 -6.34
CA MET A 314 2.64 -13.06 -5.52
C MET A 314 1.78 -14.33 -5.72
N LYS A 315 1.52 -14.74 -6.96
CA LYS A 315 0.74 -15.95 -7.25
C LYS A 315 1.37 -17.19 -6.63
N LYS A 316 2.68 -17.36 -6.82
CA LYS A 316 3.44 -18.47 -6.25
C LYS A 316 3.38 -18.47 -4.72
N ALA A 317 3.61 -17.33 -4.09
CA ALA A 317 3.55 -17.23 -2.64
C ALA A 317 2.14 -17.51 -2.10
N MET A 318 1.08 -17.02 -2.78
CA MET A 318 -0.30 -17.31 -2.37
C MET A 318 -0.66 -18.78 -2.52
N LEU A 319 -0.21 -19.45 -3.57
CA LEU A 319 -0.38 -20.92 -3.71
C LEU A 319 0.30 -21.67 -2.57
N TYR A 320 1.51 -21.29 -2.19
CA TYR A 320 2.26 -21.91 -1.10
C TYR A 320 1.63 -21.61 0.28
N LEU A 321 1.05 -20.42 0.47
CA LEU A 321 0.26 -20.11 1.66
C LEU A 321 -0.97 -21.00 1.79
N LEU A 322 -1.63 -21.31 0.67
CA LEU A 322 -2.79 -22.21 0.63
C LEU A 322 -2.42 -23.68 0.84
N ASP A 323 -1.30 -24.10 0.29
CA ASP A 323 -0.76 -25.47 0.39
C ASP A 323 -0.24 -25.76 1.81
N GLY A 324 0.45 -24.80 2.43
CA GLY A 324 0.99 -24.93 3.80
C GLY A 324 2.13 -25.94 3.94
N THR A 325 2.79 -26.33 2.85
CA THR A 325 3.86 -27.35 2.82
C THR A 325 5.20 -26.82 2.36
N HIS A 326 5.24 -25.62 1.76
CA HIS A 326 6.41 -25.03 1.15
C HIS A 326 6.93 -23.83 1.94
N THR A 327 8.26 -23.64 1.91
CA THR A 327 8.89 -22.37 2.27
C THR A 327 8.41 -21.26 1.31
N ILE A 328 8.03 -20.11 1.84
CA ILE A 328 7.38 -19.02 1.11
C ILE A 328 8.29 -17.81 1.10
N GLN A 329 8.57 -17.28 -0.11
CA GLN A 329 9.23 -16.00 -0.27
C GLN A 329 8.19 -14.90 -0.43
N ILE A 330 8.21 -13.89 0.45
CA ILE A 330 7.33 -12.72 0.40
C ILE A 330 8.19 -11.46 0.49
N PHE A 331 8.38 -10.76 -0.60
CA PHE A 331 9.32 -9.63 -0.73
C PHE A 331 10.74 -10.08 -0.32
N ASP A 332 11.31 -9.41 0.66
CA ASP A 332 12.63 -9.69 1.25
C ASP A 332 12.60 -10.72 2.39
N LYS A 333 11.45 -11.35 2.63
CA LYS A 333 11.25 -12.27 3.77
C LYS A 333 11.02 -13.69 3.33
N THR A 334 11.56 -14.62 4.09
CA THR A 334 11.33 -16.05 3.93
C THR A 334 10.53 -16.55 5.12
N TYR A 335 9.47 -17.28 4.86
CA TYR A 335 8.59 -17.87 5.86
C TYR A 335 8.53 -19.37 5.72
N GLU A 336 8.56 -20.07 6.84
CA GLU A 336 8.21 -21.48 6.92
C GLU A 336 6.70 -21.62 7.21
N PRO A 337 6.04 -22.73 6.82
CA PRO A 337 4.63 -22.94 7.11
C PRO A 337 4.26 -22.81 8.59
N THR A 338 5.21 -23.09 9.48
CA THR A 338 5.07 -22.99 10.94
C THR A 338 5.11 -21.56 11.47
N ASP A 339 5.52 -20.58 10.65
CA ASP A 339 5.53 -19.18 11.05
C ASP A 339 4.13 -18.57 11.04
N PHE A 340 3.17 -19.23 10.39
CA PHE A 340 1.79 -18.80 10.33
C PHE A 340 0.96 -19.47 11.44
N PRO A 341 0.28 -18.69 12.28
CA PRO A 341 -0.53 -19.27 13.35
C PRO A 341 -1.79 -19.94 12.81
N VAL A 342 -2.23 -21.02 13.45
CA VAL A 342 -3.53 -21.65 13.16
C VAL A 342 -4.69 -20.85 13.74
N LYS A 343 -4.43 -20.14 14.84
CA LYS A 343 -5.36 -19.24 15.49
C LYS A 343 -4.70 -17.93 15.80
N VAL A 344 -5.40 -16.84 15.55
CA VAL A 344 -4.99 -15.50 15.99
C VAL A 344 -5.71 -15.17 17.28
N TYR A 345 -4.92 -14.77 18.28
CA TYR A 345 -5.40 -14.27 19.55
C TYR A 345 -5.25 -12.77 19.62
N TYR A 346 -6.28 -12.06 20.08
CA TYR A 346 -6.31 -10.61 20.09
C TYR A 346 -7.16 -10.10 21.25
N ARG A 347 -6.95 -8.83 21.61
CA ARG A 347 -7.76 -8.16 22.63
C ARG A 347 -8.60 -7.06 21.98
N TYR A 348 -9.69 -6.74 22.66
CA TYR A 348 -10.47 -5.56 22.37
C TYR A 348 -9.92 -4.35 23.15
N ASP A 349 -10.29 -3.15 22.70
CA ASP A 349 -10.16 -1.93 23.47
C ASP A 349 -10.95 -1.99 24.79
N LYS A 350 -10.84 -0.96 25.62
CA LYS A 350 -11.52 -0.92 26.93
C LYS A 350 -13.03 -1.00 26.82
N GLU A 351 -13.60 -0.44 25.80
CA GLU A 351 -15.04 -0.44 25.50
C GLU A 351 -15.48 -1.78 24.90
N GLY A 352 -14.53 -2.59 24.43
CA GLY A 352 -14.76 -3.88 23.80
C GLY A 352 -15.45 -3.75 22.45
N GLU A 353 -15.27 -2.63 21.75
CA GLU A 353 -15.87 -2.32 20.47
C GLU A 353 -14.90 -2.55 19.32
N PHE A 354 -13.66 -2.12 19.45
CA PHE A 354 -12.63 -2.23 18.42
C PHE A 354 -11.54 -3.21 18.82
N ILE A 355 -10.98 -3.91 17.82
CA ILE A 355 -9.86 -4.83 18.02
C ILE A 355 -8.57 -4.01 18.14
N ASP A 356 -7.83 -4.23 19.22
CA ASP A 356 -6.46 -3.76 19.35
C ASP A 356 -5.53 -4.63 18.51
N LEU A 357 -5.27 -4.23 17.28
CA LEU A 357 -4.42 -4.96 16.34
C LEU A 357 -2.98 -5.11 16.83
N SER A 358 -2.50 -4.23 17.69
CA SER A 358 -1.16 -4.35 18.29
C SER A 358 -1.05 -5.54 19.23
N SER A 359 -2.18 -6.03 19.76
CA SER A 359 -2.27 -7.21 20.61
C SER A 359 -2.35 -8.53 19.82
N ALA A 360 -2.61 -8.47 18.50
CA ALA A 360 -2.88 -9.64 17.69
C ALA A 360 -1.59 -10.39 17.30
N ASN A 361 -1.60 -11.70 17.47
CA ASN A 361 -0.45 -12.55 17.19
C ASN A 361 -0.46 -13.15 15.78
N PHE A 362 -0.33 -12.35 14.76
CA PHE A 362 -0.38 -12.79 13.36
C PHE A 362 0.80 -13.67 12.90
N TYR A 363 1.90 -13.71 13.65
CA TYR A 363 3.17 -14.36 13.27
C TYR A 363 3.61 -15.46 14.23
N ARG A 364 2.73 -15.92 15.14
CA ARG A 364 3.11 -16.93 16.14
C ARG A 364 2.04 -18.00 16.28
N ASN A 365 2.46 -19.25 16.19
CA ASN A 365 1.72 -20.32 16.85
C ASN A 365 2.00 -20.19 18.35
N LEU A 366 1.07 -19.63 19.09
CA LEU A 366 1.13 -19.72 20.54
C LEU A 366 0.87 -21.19 20.92
N ALA A 367 1.96 -21.91 21.27
CA ALA A 367 1.86 -23.27 21.73
C ALA A 367 1.16 -23.37 23.09
N ASP A 368 1.22 -22.30 23.87
CA ASP A 368 0.54 -22.16 25.14
C ASP A 368 -0.74 -21.36 24.94
N ASN A 369 -1.86 -21.90 25.35
CA ASN A 369 -3.15 -21.21 25.33
C ASN A 369 -3.03 -19.89 26.08
N PRO A 370 -3.15 -18.74 25.42
CA PRO A 370 -3.19 -17.49 26.12
C PRO A 370 -4.43 -17.49 27.01
N ASP A 371 -4.39 -16.71 28.08
CA ASP A 371 -5.50 -16.54 28.98
C ASP A 371 -6.76 -16.13 28.22
N THR A 372 -7.70 -17.08 28.06
CA THR A 372 -8.95 -16.89 27.28
C THR A 372 -9.93 -15.96 27.98
N GLU A 373 -9.69 -15.58 29.22
CA GLU A 373 -10.47 -14.53 29.90
C GLU A 373 -10.09 -13.13 29.37
N VAL A 374 -8.86 -12.98 28.85
CA VAL A 374 -8.30 -11.71 28.37
C VAL A 374 -8.29 -11.62 26.85
N TYR A 375 -8.08 -12.75 26.17
CA TYR A 375 -7.96 -12.80 24.71
C TYR A 375 -9.16 -13.44 24.05
N SER A 376 -9.60 -12.83 22.95
CA SER A 376 -10.49 -13.45 21.97
C SER A 376 -9.68 -14.22 20.94
N GLU A 377 -10.28 -15.20 20.29
CA GLU A 377 -9.63 -16.00 19.25
C GLU A 377 -10.39 -15.97 17.93
N ALA A 378 -9.68 -16.14 16.82
CA ALA A 378 -10.23 -16.44 15.51
C ALA A 378 -9.39 -17.53 14.83
N ASN A 379 -10.03 -18.41 14.07
CA ASN A 379 -9.29 -19.33 13.23
C ASN A 379 -8.54 -18.53 12.17
N TRP A 380 -7.25 -18.83 12.01
CA TRP A 380 -6.38 -18.18 11.07
C TRP A 380 -5.88 -19.22 10.08
N PHE A 381 -5.88 -18.91 8.78
CA PHE A 381 -5.62 -19.91 7.74
C PHE A 381 -6.33 -21.23 8.02
N PRO A 382 -7.67 -21.29 8.05
CA PRO A 382 -8.37 -22.52 8.35
C PRO A 382 -7.95 -23.60 7.35
N ARG A 383 -7.66 -24.81 7.85
CA ARG A 383 -7.25 -25.97 7.03
C ARG A 383 -8.24 -26.32 5.91
N SER A 384 -9.44 -25.76 5.93
CA SER A 384 -10.40 -25.86 4.83
C SER A 384 -9.91 -25.20 3.53
N TYR A 385 -9.01 -24.23 3.59
CA TYR A 385 -8.33 -23.72 2.40
C TYR A 385 -7.27 -24.70 1.88
N TRP A 386 -6.61 -25.43 2.75
CA TRP A 386 -5.62 -26.45 2.39
C TRP A 386 -6.24 -27.68 1.73
N ASN A 387 -7.50 -28.01 2.03
CA ASN A 387 -8.24 -29.08 1.36
C ASN A 387 -8.84 -28.67 0.00
N LEU A 388 -8.77 -27.40 -0.36
CA LEU A 388 -9.23 -26.92 -1.67
C LEU A 388 -8.16 -27.10 -2.77
N ALA A 389 -6.89 -27.30 -2.40
CA ALA A 389 -5.80 -27.51 -3.35
C ALA A 389 -5.94 -28.82 -4.16
N GLU A 390 -6.59 -29.85 -3.61
CA GLU A 390 -6.79 -31.14 -4.29
C GLU A 390 -7.79 -31.13 -5.45
N GLY A 391 -8.36 -30.01 -5.86
CA GLY A 391 -9.34 -30.02 -6.95
C GLY A 391 -9.67 -28.70 -7.64
N LYS A 392 -8.99 -27.60 -7.27
CA LYS A 392 -9.27 -26.25 -7.80
C LYS A 392 -8.04 -25.45 -8.22
N GLU A 393 -7.08 -26.06 -8.87
CA GLU A 393 -5.99 -25.34 -9.51
C GLU A 393 -6.46 -24.35 -10.60
N SER A 394 -7.68 -24.54 -11.12
CA SER A 394 -8.19 -23.76 -12.26
C SER A 394 -8.79 -22.40 -11.91
N SER A 395 -9.08 -22.07 -10.66
CA SER A 395 -9.75 -20.80 -10.32
C SER A 395 -8.84 -19.70 -9.77
N LEU A 396 -7.57 -19.98 -9.57
CA LEU A 396 -6.55 -19.01 -9.15
C LEU A 396 -5.56 -18.67 -10.28
N VAL A 397 -5.67 -19.34 -11.44
CA VAL A 397 -4.76 -19.21 -12.58
C VAL A 397 -5.44 -18.52 -13.78
N ASP A 398 -6.77 -18.31 -13.74
CA ASP A 398 -7.50 -17.53 -14.77
C ASP A 398 -7.64 -16.03 -14.34
#